data_9e80216e6452b3086b6d0b7f5ea4f4a8
#
_entry.id   9e80216e6452b3086b6d0b7f5ea4f4a8
#
_cell.length_a   1.000
_cell.length_b   1.000
_cell.length_c   1.000
_cell.angle_alpha   90.00
_cell.angle_beta   90.00
_cell.angle_gamma   90.00
#
_symmetry.space_group_name_H-M   'P 1'
#
loop_
_entity.id
_entity.type
_entity.pdbx_description
1 polymer ?
#
loop_
_entity_poly.entity_id
_entity_poly.type
_entity_poly.pdbx_seq_one_letter_code
_entity_poly.pdbx_strand_id
1 'polypeptide(L)'
;MERVDVIGIGAINFDLIFSSLRNDSKRSQSAFDDGEERFVDKKVFNETLKRIQKASKDPVYTQVGGSALLTIRTVKSMCSQLKTAYVGVIGNSPECCKGYDLPKITDETLKHLSTYIDDMSWLFVDDTEDVGMSIVNMKNRKRQFINILSGANDTLKKHIESRQDEFIDFVSQAKWVHITSLRDTHQFVYLCALVALAKEKNPMLTISFDPGFDYTKHHWDALKKVLSIADYVFLSKSELSNIFSNVNLSEKDEMIILAEELIANEANPQVLIVKDKYKSILLSLVNKNPFVRTYYHKRLFNIRILNDTGAGDAFAGGFIAGNLMPKMMSYQPAAIQLASVAAKERLRSKEWPTTLRDKTYEFITHNMKNEKKNKKQFFQNIFDFFKKPLVEFAMGIGTGLIASWIYQHLTT
;
A
#
# COMPACT_ATOMS: atom_id res chain seq x y z
N MET A 1 24.36 6.82 -11.29
CA MET A 1 23.48 6.56 -10.13
C MET A 1 23.20 5.06 -10.04
N GLU A 2 23.20 4.48 -8.85
CA GLU A 2 22.74 3.09 -8.69
C GLU A 2 21.25 3.02 -9.02
N ARG A 3 20.83 1.97 -9.70
CA ARG A 3 19.44 1.77 -10.13
C ARG A 3 18.54 1.59 -8.91
N VAL A 4 17.51 2.42 -8.79
CA VAL A 4 16.47 2.30 -7.76
C VAL A 4 15.46 1.21 -8.16
N ASP A 5 15.03 0.39 -7.20
CA ASP A 5 14.00 -0.63 -7.47
C ASP A 5 12.60 -0.07 -7.27
N VAL A 6 12.37 0.70 -6.18
CA VAL A 6 11.04 1.23 -5.82
C VAL A 6 11.13 2.68 -5.44
N ILE A 7 10.28 3.50 -6.05
CA ILE A 7 10.10 4.92 -5.70
C ILE A 7 8.72 5.10 -5.07
N GLY A 8 8.66 5.75 -3.92
CA GLY A 8 7.42 6.28 -3.33
C GLY A 8 7.24 7.75 -3.66
N ILE A 9 6.05 8.15 -4.06
CA ILE A 9 5.67 9.55 -4.30
C ILE A 9 4.45 9.89 -3.46
N GLY A 10 4.57 10.85 -2.55
CA GLY A 10 3.46 11.22 -1.68
C GLY A 10 3.82 12.21 -0.58
N ALA A 11 2.85 12.50 0.26
CA ALA A 11 3.01 13.41 1.39
C ALA A 11 3.90 12.81 2.49
N ILE A 12 4.60 13.68 3.21
CA ILE A 12 5.28 13.36 4.46
C ILE A 12 4.55 14.12 5.58
N ASN A 13 4.07 13.38 6.57
CA ASN A 13 3.29 13.91 7.67
C ASN A 13 3.88 13.49 9.02
N PHE A 14 3.61 14.29 10.05
CA PHE A 14 3.78 13.88 11.44
C PHE A 14 2.42 13.56 12.04
N ASP A 15 2.26 12.31 12.46
CA ASP A 15 1.04 11.82 13.08
C ASP A 15 1.16 11.94 14.61
N LEU A 16 0.24 12.69 15.21
CA LEU A 16 0.04 12.75 16.66
C LEU A 16 -1.07 11.76 17.02
N ILE A 17 -0.72 10.62 17.60
CA ILE A 17 -1.66 9.53 17.86
C ILE A 17 -2.08 9.54 19.31
N PHE A 18 -3.39 9.69 19.54
CA PHE A 18 -4.01 9.71 20.86
C PHE A 18 -4.84 8.46 21.09
N SER A 19 -4.70 7.81 22.26
CA SER A 19 -5.59 6.74 22.67
C SER A 19 -6.87 7.35 23.26
N SER A 20 -7.99 7.05 22.62
CA SER A 20 -9.36 7.30 23.14
C SER A 20 -9.45 8.48 24.11
N LEU A 21 -9.68 9.66 23.57
CA LEU A 21 -10.12 10.80 24.39
C LEU A 21 -11.36 10.35 25.16
N ARG A 22 -11.27 10.20 26.48
CA ARG A 22 -12.42 9.86 27.33
C ARG A 22 -13.54 10.86 27.07
N ASN A 23 -14.74 10.35 26.96
CA ASN A 23 -15.98 11.10 26.66
C ASN A 23 -16.40 12.05 27.81
N ASP A 24 -15.55 12.89 28.32
CA ASP A 24 -15.92 13.76 29.47
C ASP A 24 -16.65 15.04 29.07
N SER A 25 -16.94 15.25 27.79
CA SER A 25 -17.87 16.30 27.42
C SER A 25 -18.56 16.06 26.08
N LYS A 26 -19.89 16.23 26.05
CA LYS A 26 -20.70 16.28 24.82
C LYS A 26 -20.19 17.31 23.80
N ARG A 27 -19.30 18.22 24.21
CA ARG A 27 -18.66 19.25 23.36
C ARG A 27 -17.46 18.77 22.54
N SER A 28 -16.79 17.67 22.93
CA SER A 28 -15.70 17.12 22.14
C SER A 28 -16.17 16.20 21.00
N GLN A 29 -17.45 15.81 21.03
CA GLN A 29 -18.05 14.95 20.02
C GLN A 29 -18.22 15.63 18.66
N SER A 30 -18.38 16.95 18.62
CA SER A 30 -18.57 17.69 17.34
C SER A 30 -17.29 17.90 16.52
N ALA A 31 -16.10 17.64 17.10
CA ALA A 31 -14.83 17.77 16.37
C ALA A 31 -14.51 16.53 15.53
N PHE A 32 -15.07 15.39 15.92
CA PHE A 32 -14.81 14.10 15.27
C PHE A 32 -16.13 13.42 14.96
N ASP A 33 -16.66 13.61 13.76
CA ASP A 33 -17.74 12.76 13.26
C ASP A 33 -17.22 11.39 12.83
N ASP A 34 -18.08 10.39 12.83
CA ASP A 34 -17.73 8.97 12.74
C ASP A 34 -16.83 8.61 11.54
N GLY A 35 -15.54 8.45 11.80
CA GLY A 35 -14.63 7.69 10.96
C GLY A 35 -14.09 8.41 9.72
N GLU A 36 -14.34 9.70 9.55
CA GLU A 36 -13.92 10.47 8.38
C GLU A 36 -12.55 11.14 8.57
N GLU A 37 -11.79 11.15 7.50
CA GLU A 37 -10.62 12.00 7.34
C GLU A 37 -11.09 13.43 7.05
N ARG A 38 -10.58 14.42 7.80
CA ARG A 38 -10.93 15.83 7.63
C ARG A 38 -9.67 16.65 7.44
N PHE A 39 -9.73 17.58 6.48
CA PHE A 39 -8.73 18.61 6.31
C PHE A 39 -9.26 19.92 6.90
N VAL A 40 -8.46 20.56 7.74
CA VAL A 40 -8.81 21.79 8.43
C VAL A 40 -7.70 22.81 8.29
N ASP A 41 -8.03 24.10 8.39
CA ASP A 41 -7.03 25.14 8.43
C ASP A 41 -6.17 25.06 9.71
N LYS A 42 -5.01 25.71 9.68
CA LYS A 42 -4.04 25.70 10.77
C LYS A 42 -4.63 26.20 12.09
N LYS A 43 -5.57 27.16 12.05
CA LYS A 43 -6.23 27.71 13.24
C LYS A 43 -7.11 26.65 13.90
N VAL A 44 -7.98 26.02 13.13
CA VAL A 44 -8.89 24.95 13.61
C VAL A 44 -8.08 23.75 14.11
N PHE A 45 -7.00 23.38 13.42
CA PHE A 45 -6.10 22.33 13.86
C PHE A 45 -5.49 22.65 15.24
N ASN A 46 -4.92 23.83 15.40
CA ASN A 46 -4.29 24.28 16.63
C ASN A 46 -5.29 24.37 17.80
N GLU A 47 -6.51 24.86 17.54
CA GLU A 47 -7.58 24.89 18.54
C GLU A 47 -7.99 23.48 18.95
N THR A 48 -8.10 22.56 17.99
CA THR A 48 -8.41 21.16 18.26
C THR A 48 -7.31 20.52 19.08
N LEU A 49 -6.06 20.71 18.71
CA LEU A 49 -4.90 20.18 19.44
C LEU A 49 -4.87 20.69 20.88
N LYS A 50 -5.07 22.02 21.09
CA LYS A 50 -5.16 22.61 22.44
C LYS A 50 -6.29 22.04 23.28
N ARG A 51 -7.45 21.74 22.67
CA ARG A 51 -8.57 21.09 23.38
C ARG A 51 -8.21 19.68 23.81
N ILE A 52 -7.56 18.92 22.92
CA ILE A 52 -7.09 17.56 23.19
C ILE A 52 -6.05 17.60 24.31
N GLN A 53 -5.10 18.51 24.27
CA GLN A 53 -4.08 18.70 25.32
C GLN A 53 -4.67 18.99 26.69
N LYS A 54 -5.76 19.78 26.76
CA LYS A 54 -6.46 20.06 28.01
C LYS A 54 -7.23 18.88 28.56
N ALA A 55 -7.70 18.00 27.68
CA ALA A 55 -8.56 16.85 28.03
C ALA A 55 -7.76 15.55 28.22
N SER A 56 -6.61 15.45 27.60
CA SER A 56 -5.74 14.28 27.60
C SER A 56 -4.30 14.77 27.76
N LYS A 57 -3.52 14.05 28.53
CA LYS A 57 -2.07 14.23 28.55
C LYS A 57 -1.53 13.83 27.17
N ASP A 58 -0.26 14.00 26.95
CA ASP A 58 0.52 13.81 25.74
C ASP A 58 0.01 12.74 24.74
N PRO A 59 0.29 12.84 23.45
CA PRO A 59 -0.01 11.79 22.50
C PRO A 59 0.63 10.47 22.97
N VAL A 60 -0.05 9.35 22.72
CA VAL A 60 0.44 8.02 23.11
C VAL A 60 1.76 7.74 22.42
N TYR A 61 1.91 8.24 21.21
CA TYR A 61 3.17 8.29 20.45
C TYR A 61 3.03 9.18 19.21
N THR A 62 4.18 9.57 18.67
CA THR A 62 4.31 10.29 17.42
C THR A 62 5.02 9.43 16.39
N GLN A 63 4.71 9.61 15.13
CA GLN A 63 5.44 8.93 14.05
C GLN A 63 5.56 9.82 12.82
N VAL A 64 6.62 9.62 12.05
CA VAL A 64 6.68 10.11 10.67
C VAL A 64 5.78 9.22 9.82
N GLY A 65 4.76 9.83 9.21
CA GLY A 65 3.71 9.20 8.42
C GLY A 65 3.71 9.67 6.97
N GLY A 66 2.63 9.33 6.30
CA GLY A 66 2.43 9.50 4.86
C GLY A 66 2.32 8.14 4.19
N SER A 67 1.21 7.89 3.49
CA SER A 67 0.90 6.53 2.97
C SER A 67 2.01 5.96 2.09
N ALA A 68 2.51 6.73 1.12
CA ALA A 68 3.62 6.28 0.28
C ALA A 68 4.88 6.00 1.11
N LEU A 69 5.17 6.83 2.11
CA LEU A 69 6.34 6.66 2.97
C LEU A 69 6.27 5.37 3.79
N LEU A 70 5.10 5.09 4.38
CA LEU A 70 4.86 3.85 5.13
C LEU A 70 4.90 2.62 4.23
N THR A 71 4.44 2.74 2.98
CA THR A 71 4.57 1.70 1.96
C THR A 71 6.04 1.40 1.66
N ILE A 72 6.87 2.42 1.38
CA ILE A 72 8.31 2.25 1.13
C ILE A 72 9.03 1.66 2.34
N ARG A 73 8.71 2.13 3.55
CA ARG A 73 9.24 1.56 4.80
C ARG A 73 8.93 0.08 4.92
N THR A 74 7.73 -0.34 4.52
CA THR A 74 7.35 -1.76 4.51
C THR A 74 8.17 -2.54 3.49
N VAL A 75 8.28 -2.04 2.25
CA VAL A 75 9.10 -2.69 1.21
C VAL A 75 10.51 -2.95 1.71
N LYS A 76 11.17 -1.92 2.26
CA LYS A 76 12.54 -2.03 2.77
C LYS A 76 12.65 -2.96 3.96
N SER A 77 11.65 -2.93 4.87
CA SER A 77 11.62 -3.81 6.05
C SER A 77 11.43 -5.28 5.67
N MET A 78 10.70 -5.58 4.60
CA MET A 78 10.50 -6.96 4.12
C MET A 78 11.66 -7.47 3.28
N CYS A 79 12.25 -6.61 2.46
CA CYS A 79 13.36 -6.96 1.57
C CYS A 79 14.43 -5.86 1.57
N SER A 80 15.40 -5.98 2.47
CA SER A 80 16.47 -5.00 2.64
C SER A 80 17.39 -4.83 1.41
N GLN A 81 17.35 -5.78 0.49
CA GLN A 81 18.14 -5.74 -0.76
C GLN A 81 17.53 -4.83 -1.82
N LEU A 82 16.21 -4.57 -1.75
CA LEU A 82 15.58 -3.62 -2.67
C LEU A 82 16.07 -2.20 -2.39
N LYS A 83 16.49 -1.51 -3.43
CA LYS A 83 16.86 -0.10 -3.38
C LYS A 83 15.62 0.77 -3.46
N THR A 84 15.43 1.60 -2.46
CA THR A 84 14.24 2.43 -2.30
C THR A 84 14.57 3.91 -2.42
N ALA A 85 13.66 4.68 -3.01
CA ALA A 85 13.74 6.13 -3.07
C ALA A 85 12.40 6.76 -2.67
N TYR A 86 12.44 8.03 -2.38
CA TYR A 86 11.25 8.79 -2.04
C TYR A 86 11.24 10.18 -2.67
N VAL A 87 10.07 10.57 -3.17
CA VAL A 87 9.78 11.91 -3.70
C VAL A 87 8.76 12.58 -2.80
N GLY A 88 9.16 13.65 -2.15
CA GLY A 88 8.32 14.36 -1.21
C GLY A 88 9.01 15.59 -0.63
N VAL A 89 8.29 16.32 0.22
CA VAL A 89 8.83 17.52 0.90
C VAL A 89 8.65 17.39 2.40
N ILE A 90 9.70 17.70 3.14
CA ILE A 90 9.70 17.84 4.59
C ILE A 90 9.66 19.33 4.91
N GLY A 91 8.70 19.76 5.74
CA GLY A 91 8.62 21.12 6.22
C GLY A 91 9.14 21.28 7.66
N ASN A 92 9.08 22.49 8.19
CA ASN A 92 9.43 22.79 9.58
C ASN A 92 8.44 22.21 10.59
N SER A 93 8.89 21.96 11.82
CA SER A 93 8.00 21.63 12.92
C SER A 93 7.14 22.83 13.31
N PRO A 94 5.81 22.72 13.28
CA PRO A 94 4.93 23.81 13.62
C PRO A 94 5.10 24.27 15.07
N GLU A 95 4.92 25.56 15.32
CA GLU A 95 5.08 26.14 16.67
C GLU A 95 4.10 25.53 17.70
N CYS A 96 2.90 25.13 17.27
CA CYS A 96 1.91 24.48 18.13
C CYS A 96 2.38 23.13 18.70
N CYS A 97 3.42 22.56 18.14
CA CYS A 97 3.99 21.28 18.54
C CYS A 97 5.24 21.43 19.42
N LYS A 98 5.64 22.66 19.74
CA LYS A 98 6.67 22.90 20.75
C LYS A 98 6.20 22.31 22.10
N GLY A 99 6.90 21.30 22.59
CA GLY A 99 6.53 20.58 23.81
C GLY A 99 6.11 19.13 23.58
N TYR A 100 5.87 18.71 22.32
CA TYR A 100 5.89 17.31 21.95
C TYR A 100 7.30 16.93 21.54
N ASP A 101 7.71 15.71 21.87
CA ASP A 101 8.97 15.13 21.40
C ASP A 101 8.80 14.74 19.91
N LEU A 102 8.55 15.78 19.10
CA LEU A 102 8.55 15.64 17.65
C LEU A 102 10.01 15.61 17.22
N PRO A 103 10.38 14.68 16.35
CA PRO A 103 11.68 14.74 15.74
C PRO A 103 11.79 16.12 15.09
N LYS A 104 12.75 16.94 15.55
CA LYS A 104 13.09 18.17 14.86
C LYS A 104 13.34 17.78 13.41
N ILE A 105 12.90 18.61 12.46
CA ILE A 105 13.24 18.45 11.05
C ILE A 105 14.71 18.80 10.92
N THR A 106 15.49 17.89 11.33
CA THR A 106 16.91 18.02 11.55
C THR A 106 17.54 16.78 10.95
N ASP A 107 18.83 16.74 10.96
CA ASP A 107 19.62 15.57 10.56
C ASP A 107 19.12 14.27 11.19
N GLU A 108 18.50 14.30 12.36
CA GLU A 108 17.92 13.11 13.02
C GLU A 108 16.74 12.53 12.25
N THR A 109 15.83 13.37 11.72
CA THR A 109 14.72 12.88 10.87
C THR A 109 15.25 12.33 9.57
N LEU A 110 16.13 13.04 8.89
CA LEU A 110 16.77 12.56 7.67
C LEU A 110 17.54 11.26 7.92
N LYS A 111 18.26 11.17 9.03
CA LYS A 111 18.94 9.95 9.44
C LYS A 111 17.96 8.81 9.70
N HIS A 112 16.81 9.09 10.31
CA HIS A 112 15.76 8.07 10.48
C HIS A 112 15.20 7.61 9.13
N LEU A 113 14.90 8.55 8.21
CA LEU A 113 14.43 8.22 6.87
C LEU A 113 15.45 7.40 6.08
N SER A 114 16.74 7.70 6.20
CA SER A 114 17.84 6.96 5.52
C SER A 114 17.94 5.49 5.96
N THR A 115 17.27 5.07 7.03
CA THR A 115 17.22 3.63 7.42
C THR A 115 16.37 2.78 6.47
N TYR A 116 15.47 3.40 5.70
CA TYR A 116 14.57 2.70 4.77
C TYR A 116 14.39 3.41 3.40
N ILE A 117 15.08 4.54 3.19
CA ILE A 117 15.19 5.23 1.89
C ILE A 117 16.66 5.27 1.52
N ASP A 118 17.05 4.58 0.46
CA ASP A 118 18.44 4.53 0.00
C ASP A 118 18.81 5.76 -0.83
N ASP A 119 17.88 6.30 -1.62
CA ASP A 119 18.08 7.51 -2.43
C ASP A 119 17.10 8.61 -2.02
N MET A 120 17.63 9.68 -1.45
CA MET A 120 16.90 10.86 -1.00
C MET A 120 17.10 12.06 -1.91
N SER A 121 17.61 11.91 -3.13
CA SER A 121 17.93 13.02 -4.05
C SER A 121 16.70 13.84 -4.47
N TRP A 122 15.50 13.27 -4.33
CA TRP A 122 14.20 13.92 -4.58
C TRP A 122 13.37 14.12 -3.31
N LEU A 123 14.02 14.04 -2.15
CA LEU A 123 13.46 14.43 -0.87
C LEU A 123 13.89 15.87 -0.56
N PHE A 124 12.96 16.80 -0.65
CA PHE A 124 13.22 18.22 -0.46
C PHE A 124 12.96 18.61 1.00
N VAL A 125 13.65 19.67 1.44
CA VAL A 125 13.39 20.34 2.72
C VAL A 125 12.93 21.75 2.39
N ASP A 126 11.77 22.13 2.88
CA ASP A 126 11.22 23.48 2.76
C ASP A 126 11.20 24.14 4.13
N ASP A 127 12.16 25.06 4.36
CA ASP A 127 12.32 25.76 5.64
C ASP A 127 11.26 26.87 5.85
N THR A 128 10.47 27.17 4.83
CA THR A 128 9.47 28.25 4.88
C THR A 128 8.08 27.75 5.24
N GLU A 129 7.82 26.46 5.05
CA GLU A 129 6.52 25.85 5.25
C GLU A 129 6.53 24.85 6.42
N ASP A 130 5.40 24.76 7.11
CA ASP A 130 5.21 23.73 8.15
C ASP A 130 5.11 22.34 7.53
N VAL A 131 5.61 21.32 8.22
CA VAL A 131 5.38 19.94 7.86
C VAL A 131 3.88 19.59 7.90
N GLY A 132 3.44 18.68 7.05
CA GLY A 132 2.11 18.12 7.13
C GLY A 132 1.89 17.44 8.48
N MET A 133 0.74 17.65 9.10
CA MET A 133 0.43 17.10 10.42
C MET A 133 -0.93 16.45 10.45
N SER A 134 -1.04 15.36 11.20
CA SER A 134 -2.29 14.65 11.43
C SER A 134 -2.51 14.43 12.93
N ILE A 135 -3.71 14.74 13.41
CA ILE A 135 -4.19 14.26 14.70
C ILE A 135 -4.95 12.96 14.45
N VAL A 136 -4.50 11.88 15.03
CA VAL A 136 -5.12 10.57 14.93
C VAL A 136 -5.74 10.21 16.28
N ASN A 137 -7.07 10.15 16.33
CA ASN A 137 -7.81 9.72 17.52
C ASN A 137 -8.30 8.29 17.37
N MET A 138 -7.95 7.45 18.33
CA MET A 138 -8.34 6.04 18.37
C MET A 138 -9.56 5.85 19.27
N LYS A 139 -10.79 6.01 18.73
CA LYS A 139 -12.04 5.84 19.48
C LYS A 139 -12.76 4.55 19.09
N ASN A 140 -13.06 3.69 20.06
CA ASN A 140 -13.83 2.46 19.85
C ASN A 140 -13.27 1.57 18.71
N ARG A 141 -11.94 1.52 18.55
CA ARG A 141 -11.24 0.82 17.46
C ARG A 141 -11.49 1.43 16.07
N LYS A 142 -12.06 2.63 15.99
CA LYS A 142 -12.16 3.43 14.76
C LYS A 142 -11.20 4.60 14.84
N ARG A 143 -10.54 4.88 13.72
CA ARG A 143 -9.66 6.03 13.56
C ARG A 143 -10.45 7.23 13.08
N GLN A 144 -10.07 8.37 13.56
CA GLN A 144 -10.55 9.66 13.10
C GLN A 144 -9.31 10.50 12.82
N PHE A 145 -9.25 11.12 11.66
CA PHE A 145 -8.11 11.94 11.25
C PHE A 145 -8.52 13.39 11.12
N ILE A 146 -7.69 14.28 11.65
CA ILE A 146 -7.74 15.71 11.37
C ILE A 146 -6.38 16.11 10.83
N ASN A 147 -6.34 16.51 9.58
CA ASN A 147 -5.13 16.86 8.84
C ASN A 147 -5.07 18.37 8.64
N ILE A 148 -3.86 18.95 8.66
CA ILE A 148 -3.66 20.34 8.24
C ILE A 148 -3.90 20.47 6.74
N LEU A 149 -4.60 21.55 6.37
CA LEU A 149 -5.01 21.83 4.99
C LEU A 149 -3.86 22.27 4.08
N SER A 150 -2.77 22.83 4.62
CA SER A 150 -1.64 23.39 3.86
C SER A 150 -0.33 23.08 4.56
N GLY A 151 0.76 23.14 3.81
CA GLY A 151 2.11 22.96 4.32
C GLY A 151 3.10 22.55 3.24
N ALA A 152 4.27 22.09 3.63
CA ALA A 152 5.37 21.75 2.73
C ALA A 152 4.99 20.76 1.63
N ASN A 153 4.06 19.83 1.90
CA ASN A 153 3.59 18.90 0.88
C ASN A 153 2.99 19.57 -0.36
N ASP A 154 2.45 20.78 -0.22
CA ASP A 154 1.86 21.55 -1.33
C ASP A 154 2.93 22.24 -2.21
N THR A 155 4.20 22.21 -1.82
CA THR A 155 5.31 22.85 -2.58
C THR A 155 6.08 21.90 -3.49
N LEU A 156 5.77 20.60 -3.48
CA LEU A 156 6.52 19.58 -4.23
C LEU A 156 6.61 19.89 -5.73
N LYS A 157 5.52 20.35 -6.35
CA LYS A 157 5.53 20.76 -7.75
C LYS A 157 6.59 21.82 -8.03
N LYS A 158 6.68 22.87 -7.19
CA LYS A 158 7.64 23.98 -7.31
C LYS A 158 9.09 23.46 -7.35
N HIS A 159 9.41 22.46 -6.54
CA HIS A 159 10.74 21.87 -6.49
C HIS A 159 11.06 21.02 -7.74
N ILE A 160 10.06 20.44 -8.39
CA ILE A 160 10.25 19.58 -9.57
C ILE A 160 10.21 20.35 -10.88
N GLU A 161 9.45 21.43 -10.96
CA GLU A 161 9.21 22.17 -12.22
C GLU A 161 10.50 22.59 -12.96
N SER A 162 11.53 23.00 -12.25
CA SER A 162 12.82 23.39 -12.84
C SER A 162 13.70 22.20 -13.29
N ARG A 163 13.31 20.98 -12.95
CA ARG A 163 14.09 19.75 -13.16
C ARG A 163 13.23 18.62 -13.75
N GLN A 164 12.22 18.94 -14.55
CA GLN A 164 11.23 17.95 -15.03
C GLN A 164 11.88 16.78 -15.78
N ASP A 165 12.81 17.07 -16.69
CA ASP A 165 13.46 16.03 -17.48
C ASP A 165 14.32 15.11 -16.61
N GLU A 166 15.03 15.66 -15.62
CA GLU A 166 15.79 14.87 -14.66
C GLU A 166 14.86 14.00 -13.81
N PHE A 167 13.68 14.53 -13.44
CA PHE A 167 12.67 13.76 -12.70
C PHE A 167 12.11 12.60 -13.52
N ILE A 168 11.75 12.85 -14.79
CA ILE A 168 11.28 11.80 -15.71
C ILE A 168 12.35 10.74 -15.89
N ASP A 169 13.61 11.14 -16.05
CA ASP A 169 14.74 10.23 -16.18
C ASP A 169 14.95 9.39 -14.92
N PHE A 170 14.89 10.02 -13.76
CA PHE A 170 15.00 9.34 -12.48
C PHE A 170 13.89 8.29 -12.30
N VAL A 171 12.64 8.68 -12.52
CA VAL A 171 11.48 7.79 -12.37
C VAL A 171 11.54 6.64 -13.38
N SER A 172 11.95 6.91 -14.63
CA SER A 172 12.06 5.89 -15.69
C SER A 172 13.07 4.80 -15.39
N GLN A 173 14.05 5.03 -14.52
CA GLN A 173 15.07 4.04 -14.15
C GLN A 173 14.55 3.03 -13.10
N ALA A 174 13.44 3.30 -12.44
CA ALA A 174 12.87 2.40 -11.44
C ALA A 174 12.19 1.17 -12.05
N LYS A 175 12.02 0.13 -11.23
CA LYS A 175 11.16 -1.02 -11.56
C LYS A 175 9.72 -0.76 -11.18
N TRP A 176 9.52 -0.02 -10.08
CA TRP A 176 8.20 0.23 -9.51
C TRP A 176 8.09 1.64 -8.95
N VAL A 177 6.99 2.30 -9.26
CA VAL A 177 6.60 3.57 -8.63
C VAL A 177 5.29 3.36 -7.89
N HIS A 178 5.25 3.75 -6.62
CA HIS A 178 4.04 3.77 -5.82
C HIS A 178 3.64 5.20 -5.51
N ILE A 179 2.45 5.58 -5.94
CA ILE A 179 1.92 6.94 -5.77
C ILE A 179 0.78 6.87 -4.76
N THR A 180 0.72 7.87 -3.87
CA THR A 180 -0.47 8.12 -3.06
C THR A 180 -0.98 9.52 -3.32
N SER A 181 -2.23 9.79 -2.96
CA SER A 181 -2.82 11.10 -3.14
C SER A 181 -2.02 12.22 -2.45
N LEU A 182 -1.97 13.36 -3.11
CA LEU A 182 -1.52 14.63 -2.54
C LEU A 182 -2.75 15.55 -2.45
N ARG A 183 -2.83 16.35 -1.40
CA ARG A 183 -3.98 17.21 -1.17
C ARG A 183 -4.24 18.19 -2.33
N ASP A 184 -3.19 18.83 -2.83
CA ASP A 184 -3.29 19.69 -4.02
C ASP A 184 -3.46 18.82 -5.27
N THR A 185 -4.68 18.77 -5.80
CA THR A 185 -5.04 17.97 -6.97
C THR A 185 -4.33 18.43 -8.26
N HIS A 186 -4.01 19.74 -8.40
CA HIS A 186 -3.26 20.24 -9.54
C HIS A 186 -1.82 19.74 -9.53
N GLN A 187 -1.17 19.83 -8.37
CA GLN A 187 0.16 19.26 -8.16
C GLN A 187 0.16 17.76 -8.41
N PHE A 188 -0.82 17.06 -7.87
CA PHE A 188 -0.94 15.62 -8.02
C PHE A 188 -1.09 15.21 -9.50
N VAL A 189 -1.99 15.86 -10.25
CA VAL A 189 -2.19 15.59 -11.69
C VAL A 189 -0.93 15.91 -12.50
N TYR A 190 -0.23 16.98 -12.15
CA TYR A 190 1.05 17.32 -12.78
C TYR A 190 2.10 16.21 -12.57
N LEU A 191 2.27 15.72 -11.35
CA LEU A 191 3.21 14.63 -11.05
C LEU A 191 2.82 13.34 -11.76
N CYS A 192 1.54 13.02 -11.82
CA CYS A 192 1.06 11.85 -12.55
C CYS A 192 1.36 11.95 -14.06
N ALA A 193 1.26 13.15 -14.64
CA ALA A 193 1.66 13.36 -16.03
C ALA A 193 3.16 13.10 -16.27
N LEU A 194 4.03 13.54 -15.36
CA LEU A 194 5.47 13.25 -15.45
C LEU A 194 5.78 11.76 -15.28
N VAL A 195 5.06 11.06 -14.39
CA VAL A 195 5.19 9.61 -14.23
C VAL A 195 4.71 8.87 -15.47
N ALA A 196 3.65 9.36 -16.15
CA ALA A 196 3.21 8.79 -17.42
C ALA A 196 4.29 8.91 -18.50
N LEU A 197 4.95 10.07 -18.62
CA LEU A 197 6.09 10.25 -19.52
C LEU A 197 7.26 9.33 -19.17
N ALA A 198 7.52 9.12 -17.89
CA ALA A 198 8.53 8.14 -17.46
C ALA A 198 8.15 6.71 -17.85
N LYS A 199 6.87 6.34 -17.80
CA LYS A 199 6.36 5.05 -18.27
C LYS A 199 6.48 4.91 -19.79
N GLU A 200 6.23 5.95 -20.55
CA GLU A 200 6.48 5.96 -22.01
C GLU A 200 7.95 5.72 -22.33
N LYS A 201 8.86 6.33 -21.57
CA LYS A 201 10.30 6.13 -21.69
C LYS A 201 10.75 4.72 -21.27
N ASN A 202 10.11 4.13 -20.23
CA ASN A 202 10.34 2.78 -19.76
C ASN A 202 9.03 2.00 -19.65
N PRO A 203 8.57 1.30 -20.69
CA PRO A 203 7.34 0.50 -20.65
C PRO A 203 7.32 -0.61 -19.58
N MET A 204 8.49 -1.01 -19.09
CA MET A 204 8.63 -2.01 -18.01
C MET A 204 8.43 -1.42 -16.61
N LEU A 205 8.35 -0.10 -16.47
CA LEU A 205 8.04 0.56 -15.22
C LEU A 205 6.64 0.16 -14.75
N THR A 206 6.53 -0.36 -13.56
CA THR A 206 5.22 -0.65 -12.95
C THR A 206 4.77 0.53 -12.10
N ILE A 207 3.53 0.97 -12.30
CA ILE A 207 2.92 2.07 -11.55
C ILE A 207 1.82 1.49 -10.66
N SER A 208 1.88 1.77 -9.37
CA SER A 208 0.80 1.46 -8.43
C SER A 208 0.28 2.70 -7.74
N PHE A 209 -1.01 2.70 -7.43
CA PHE A 209 -1.69 3.82 -6.83
C PHE A 209 -2.58 3.41 -5.65
N ASP A 210 -2.54 4.16 -4.56
CA ASP A 210 -3.48 4.07 -3.43
C ASP A 210 -4.09 5.47 -3.23
N PRO A 211 -5.35 5.69 -3.65
CA PRO A 211 -5.97 7.02 -3.67
C PRO A 211 -6.27 7.56 -2.28
N GLY A 212 -6.51 6.68 -1.32
CA GLY A 212 -7.03 7.08 -0.02
C GLY A 212 -8.49 7.53 -0.05
N PHE A 213 -9.02 7.81 1.12
CA PHE A 213 -10.44 8.09 1.32
C PHE A 213 -10.88 9.41 0.65
N ASP A 214 -10.09 10.48 0.76
CA ASP A 214 -10.45 11.81 0.27
C ASP A 214 -10.63 11.85 -1.25
N TYR A 215 -9.70 11.25 -2.00
CA TYR A 215 -9.76 11.21 -3.46
C TYR A 215 -10.95 10.42 -3.97
N THR A 216 -11.26 9.32 -3.35
CA THR A 216 -12.40 8.48 -3.76
C THR A 216 -13.74 9.14 -3.48
N LYS A 217 -13.78 10.08 -2.53
CA LYS A 217 -15.01 10.78 -2.13
C LYS A 217 -15.18 12.14 -2.83
N HIS A 218 -14.10 12.88 -3.05
CA HIS A 218 -14.18 14.29 -3.42
C HIS A 218 -13.45 14.68 -4.72
N HIS A 219 -12.53 13.84 -5.24
CA HIS A 219 -11.62 14.23 -6.32
C HIS A 219 -11.64 13.25 -7.51
N TRP A 220 -12.85 12.89 -7.95
CA TRP A 220 -13.05 11.89 -9.01
C TRP A 220 -12.29 12.19 -10.31
N ASP A 221 -12.30 13.45 -10.79
CA ASP A 221 -11.63 13.82 -12.03
C ASP A 221 -10.11 13.67 -11.96
N ALA A 222 -9.50 13.97 -10.80
CA ALA A 222 -8.09 13.73 -10.58
C ALA A 222 -7.79 12.23 -10.48
N LEU A 223 -8.67 11.47 -9.81
CA LEU A 223 -8.56 10.02 -9.67
C LEU A 223 -8.56 9.33 -11.04
N LYS A 224 -9.48 9.67 -11.94
CA LYS A 224 -9.56 9.11 -13.31
C LYS A 224 -8.25 9.21 -14.07
N LYS A 225 -7.57 10.36 -14.00
CA LYS A 225 -6.30 10.58 -14.70
C LYS A 225 -5.20 9.62 -14.25
N VAL A 226 -5.21 9.25 -12.97
CA VAL A 226 -4.22 8.31 -12.44
C VAL A 226 -4.61 6.86 -12.72
N LEU A 227 -5.91 6.56 -12.66
CA LEU A 227 -6.39 5.21 -13.01
C LEU A 227 -6.00 4.83 -14.44
N SER A 228 -5.90 5.82 -15.35
CA SER A 228 -5.52 5.56 -16.76
C SER A 228 -4.05 5.16 -16.96
N ILE A 229 -3.17 5.45 -16.00
CA ILE A 229 -1.74 5.13 -16.09
C ILE A 229 -1.29 4.04 -15.13
N ALA A 230 -2.08 3.71 -14.11
CA ALA A 230 -1.72 2.77 -13.08
C ALA A 230 -1.86 1.32 -13.55
N ASP A 231 -0.83 0.50 -13.30
CA ASP A 231 -0.91 -0.95 -13.50
C ASP A 231 -1.66 -1.63 -12.36
N TYR A 232 -1.50 -1.12 -11.12
CA TYR A 232 -2.14 -1.62 -9.91
C TYR A 232 -2.81 -0.50 -9.14
N VAL A 233 -4.05 -0.73 -8.71
CA VAL A 233 -4.77 0.20 -7.83
C VAL A 233 -5.20 -0.53 -6.56
N PHE A 234 -4.88 0.07 -5.41
CA PHE A 234 -5.29 -0.44 -4.11
C PHE A 234 -6.46 0.37 -3.58
N LEU A 235 -7.57 -0.29 -3.31
CA LEU A 235 -8.76 0.32 -2.71
C LEU A 235 -9.18 -0.47 -1.46
N SER A 236 -9.62 0.23 -0.45
CA SER A 236 -10.42 -0.39 0.60
C SER A 236 -11.87 -0.55 0.12
N LYS A 237 -12.64 -1.42 0.80
CA LYS A 237 -14.06 -1.56 0.53
C LYS A 237 -14.82 -0.23 0.65
N SER A 238 -14.47 0.61 1.65
CA SER A 238 -15.08 1.93 1.85
C SER A 238 -14.74 2.91 0.74
N GLU A 239 -13.52 2.91 0.24
CA GLU A 239 -13.08 3.74 -0.88
C GLU A 239 -13.79 3.36 -2.17
N LEU A 240 -13.95 2.07 -2.44
CA LEU A 240 -14.75 1.61 -3.58
C LEU A 240 -16.22 2.06 -3.45
N SER A 241 -16.80 1.99 -2.24
CA SER A 241 -18.16 2.52 -1.99
C SER A 241 -18.28 4.02 -2.24
N ASN A 242 -17.25 4.80 -1.93
CA ASN A 242 -17.26 6.24 -2.17
C ASN A 242 -17.32 6.59 -3.67
N ILE A 243 -16.59 5.82 -4.50
CA ILE A 243 -16.58 6.00 -5.96
C ILE A 243 -17.98 5.79 -6.54
N PHE A 244 -18.68 4.80 -6.05
CA PHE A 244 -20.04 4.46 -6.45
C PHE A 244 -21.01 4.88 -5.35
N SER A 245 -21.17 6.20 -5.15
CA SER A 245 -22.04 6.75 -4.12
C SER A 245 -23.47 6.16 -4.20
N ASN A 246 -23.95 5.62 -3.06
CA ASN A 246 -25.25 4.99 -2.83
C ASN A 246 -25.36 3.48 -3.03
N VAL A 247 -24.27 2.75 -3.26
CA VAL A 247 -24.34 1.28 -3.30
C VAL A 247 -23.91 0.68 -1.97
N ASN A 248 -24.75 -0.18 -1.41
CA ASN A 248 -24.43 -0.93 -0.20
C ASN A 248 -23.59 -2.16 -0.55
N LEU A 249 -22.28 -2.09 -0.37
CA LEU A 249 -21.36 -3.21 -0.65
C LEU A 249 -21.41 -4.30 0.44
N SER A 250 -22.59 -4.66 0.94
CA SER A 250 -22.72 -5.72 1.94
C SER A 250 -22.35 -7.09 1.38
N GLU A 251 -22.65 -7.35 0.12
CA GLU A 251 -22.45 -8.62 -0.54
C GLU A 251 -21.16 -8.65 -1.39
N LYS A 252 -20.59 -9.86 -1.51
CA LYS A 252 -19.38 -10.08 -2.29
C LYS A 252 -19.56 -9.75 -3.77
N ASP A 253 -20.71 -10.11 -4.28
CA ASP A 253 -21.01 -10.03 -5.72
C ASP A 253 -21.20 -8.56 -6.15
N GLU A 254 -21.80 -7.72 -5.32
CA GLU A 254 -21.88 -6.27 -5.55
C GLU A 254 -20.50 -5.61 -5.63
N MET A 255 -19.58 -5.96 -4.74
CA MET A 255 -18.23 -5.42 -4.76
C MET A 255 -17.46 -5.84 -6.02
N ILE A 256 -17.71 -7.04 -6.55
CA ILE A 256 -17.11 -7.51 -7.80
C ILE A 256 -17.68 -6.73 -8.98
N ILE A 257 -19.00 -6.60 -9.06
CA ILE A 257 -19.68 -5.86 -10.15
C ILE A 257 -19.17 -4.43 -10.24
N LEU A 258 -19.08 -3.72 -9.09
CA LEU A 258 -18.60 -2.35 -9.07
C LEU A 258 -17.12 -2.24 -9.45
N ALA A 259 -16.30 -3.19 -9.04
CA ALA A 259 -14.90 -3.23 -9.42
C ALA A 259 -14.73 -3.53 -10.93
N GLU A 260 -15.56 -4.39 -11.49
CA GLU A 260 -15.63 -4.65 -12.94
C GLU A 260 -16.05 -3.39 -13.71
N GLU A 261 -17.06 -2.69 -13.22
CA GLU A 261 -17.54 -1.43 -13.79
C GLU A 261 -16.46 -0.34 -13.78
N LEU A 262 -15.72 -0.20 -12.68
CA LEU A 262 -14.61 0.73 -12.58
C LEU A 262 -13.52 0.44 -13.61
N ILE A 263 -13.16 -0.83 -13.78
CA ILE A 263 -12.14 -1.24 -14.75
C ILE A 263 -12.64 -1.05 -16.19
N ALA A 264 -13.90 -1.38 -16.47
CA ALA A 264 -14.44 -1.34 -17.83
C ALA A 264 -14.65 0.09 -18.35
N ASN A 265 -15.03 1.01 -17.48
CA ASN A 265 -15.53 2.33 -17.92
C ASN A 265 -14.51 3.47 -17.84
N GLU A 266 -13.53 3.39 -16.93
CA GLU A 266 -12.79 4.61 -16.58
C GLU A 266 -11.29 4.57 -16.81
N ALA A 267 -10.72 3.42 -16.96
CA ALA A 267 -9.28 3.34 -17.13
C ALA A 267 -8.81 1.93 -17.37
N ASN A 268 -7.54 1.79 -17.64
CA ASN A 268 -6.88 0.52 -17.74
C ASN A 268 -5.99 0.22 -16.50
N PRO A 269 -6.45 0.26 -15.23
CA PRO A 269 -5.65 -0.42 -14.25
C PRO A 269 -5.64 -1.88 -14.68
N GLN A 270 -4.46 -2.43 -14.92
CA GLN A 270 -4.37 -3.85 -15.31
C GLN A 270 -4.88 -4.73 -14.17
N VAL A 271 -4.73 -4.25 -12.92
CA VAL A 271 -5.16 -4.96 -11.72
C VAL A 271 -5.72 -4.02 -10.67
N LEU A 272 -6.96 -4.26 -10.25
CA LEU A 272 -7.57 -3.63 -9.09
C LEU A 272 -7.51 -4.59 -7.88
N ILE A 273 -7.04 -4.09 -6.75
CA ILE A 273 -6.95 -4.84 -5.50
C ILE A 273 -7.86 -4.19 -4.46
N VAL A 274 -8.98 -4.83 -4.17
CA VAL A 274 -9.92 -4.36 -3.14
C VAL A 274 -9.61 -5.04 -1.81
N LYS A 275 -9.21 -4.23 -0.83
CA LYS A 275 -8.87 -4.65 0.53
C LYS A 275 -10.12 -4.65 1.40
N ASP A 276 -10.45 -5.76 2.01
CA ASP A 276 -11.44 -5.86 3.08
C ASP A 276 -10.80 -6.53 4.30
N LYS A 277 -11.41 -6.39 5.47
CA LYS A 277 -10.88 -6.85 6.76
C LYS A 277 -10.40 -8.31 6.76
N TYR A 278 -11.09 -9.19 6.06
CA TYR A 278 -10.83 -10.63 6.08
C TYR A 278 -10.48 -11.22 4.72
N LYS A 279 -10.55 -10.43 3.67
CA LYS A 279 -10.31 -10.88 2.31
C LYS A 279 -9.72 -9.76 1.46
N SER A 280 -9.04 -10.10 0.40
CA SER A 280 -8.72 -9.19 -0.69
C SER A 280 -9.27 -9.78 -1.98
N ILE A 281 -9.85 -8.93 -2.79
CA ILE A 281 -10.31 -9.26 -4.13
C ILE A 281 -9.32 -8.65 -5.10
N LEU A 282 -8.72 -9.50 -5.92
CA LEU A 282 -7.89 -9.08 -7.04
C LEU A 282 -8.74 -9.25 -8.29
N LEU A 283 -8.89 -8.18 -9.02
CA LEU A 283 -9.64 -8.13 -10.24
C LEU A 283 -8.72 -7.62 -11.35
N SER A 284 -8.68 -8.31 -12.47
CA SER A 284 -7.92 -7.91 -13.66
C SER A 284 -8.72 -8.18 -14.91
N LEU A 285 -8.47 -7.43 -15.98
CA LEU A 285 -8.99 -7.72 -17.30
C LEU A 285 -8.00 -8.57 -18.08
N VAL A 286 -8.42 -9.77 -18.46
CA VAL A 286 -7.65 -10.63 -19.37
C VAL A 286 -8.41 -10.67 -20.69
N ASN A 287 -7.84 -10.10 -21.76
CA ASN A 287 -8.49 -10.02 -23.07
C ASN A 287 -9.89 -9.37 -23.01
N LYS A 288 -10.03 -8.29 -22.23
CA LYS A 288 -11.31 -7.59 -21.95
C LYS A 288 -12.32 -8.41 -21.13
N ASN A 289 -11.98 -9.60 -20.68
CA ASN A 289 -12.83 -10.38 -19.79
C ASN A 289 -12.37 -10.20 -18.35
N PRO A 290 -13.29 -9.93 -17.41
CA PRO A 290 -12.94 -9.76 -16.01
C PRO A 290 -12.46 -11.10 -15.43
N PHE A 291 -11.32 -11.05 -14.77
CA PHE A 291 -10.75 -12.18 -14.05
C PHE A 291 -10.70 -11.82 -12.57
N VAL A 292 -11.49 -12.52 -11.77
CA VAL A 292 -11.65 -12.23 -10.35
C VAL A 292 -11.04 -13.35 -9.51
N ARG A 293 -10.16 -12.96 -8.59
CA ARG A 293 -9.66 -13.86 -7.54
C ARG A 293 -9.92 -13.30 -6.15
N THR A 294 -10.49 -14.12 -5.29
CA THR A 294 -10.68 -13.79 -3.89
C THR A 294 -9.65 -14.52 -3.03
N TYR A 295 -8.92 -13.76 -2.21
CA TYR A 295 -7.95 -14.28 -1.25
C TYR A 295 -8.48 -14.06 0.16
N TYR A 296 -8.67 -15.15 0.91
CA TYR A 296 -9.11 -15.08 2.29
C TYR A 296 -7.92 -15.02 3.24
N HIS A 297 -7.95 -14.06 4.15
CA HIS A 297 -6.92 -13.86 5.17
C HIS A 297 -7.23 -14.70 6.41
N LYS A 298 -7.15 -16.02 6.28
CA LYS A 298 -7.53 -17.01 7.32
C LYS A 298 -6.97 -16.71 8.73
N ARG A 299 -5.89 -15.93 8.85
CA ARG A 299 -5.19 -15.67 10.12
C ARG A 299 -5.55 -14.32 10.76
N LEU A 300 -6.47 -13.55 10.21
CA LEU A 300 -6.89 -12.26 10.78
C LEU A 300 -8.05 -12.38 11.76
N PHE A 301 -8.71 -13.54 11.83
CA PHE A 301 -9.93 -13.74 12.60
C PHE A 301 -9.77 -13.65 14.11
N ASN A 302 -8.64 -13.70 14.71
CA ASN A 302 -8.46 -13.66 16.18
C ASN A 302 -7.24 -12.86 16.61
N ILE A 303 -6.91 -11.79 15.90
CA ILE A 303 -5.80 -10.92 16.31
C ILE A 303 -6.32 -9.77 17.19
N ARG A 304 -5.58 -9.49 18.24
CA ARG A 304 -5.74 -8.24 18.97
C ARG A 304 -5.13 -7.12 18.13
N ILE A 305 -6.00 -6.24 17.64
CA ILE A 305 -5.57 -5.03 16.93
C ILE A 305 -5.07 -4.04 17.96
N LEU A 306 -3.80 -3.66 17.85
CA LEU A 306 -3.16 -2.65 18.70
C LEU A 306 -3.14 -1.28 18.01
N ASN A 307 -2.91 -1.27 16.69
CA ASN A 307 -2.92 -0.06 15.87
C ASN A 307 -3.22 -0.43 14.41
N ASP A 308 -4.24 0.16 13.83
CA ASP A 308 -4.64 -0.09 12.44
C ASP A 308 -4.15 1.00 11.46
N THR A 309 -3.46 2.05 11.97
CA THR A 309 -2.86 3.09 11.15
C THR A 309 -1.73 2.52 10.31
N GLY A 310 -1.79 2.73 8.99
CA GLY A 310 -0.78 2.21 8.06
C GLY A 310 -0.92 0.72 7.72
N ALA A 311 -2.01 0.05 8.09
CA ALA A 311 -2.22 -1.35 7.72
C ALA A 311 -2.46 -1.52 6.21
N GLY A 312 -3.13 -0.53 5.56
CA GLY A 312 -3.29 -0.45 4.11
C GLY A 312 -1.94 -0.26 3.40
N ASP A 313 -1.12 0.64 3.94
CA ASP A 313 0.20 0.94 3.41
C ASP A 313 1.15 -0.26 3.56
N ALA A 314 1.08 -0.94 4.72
CA ALA A 314 1.81 -2.18 4.94
C ALA A 314 1.37 -3.29 3.96
N PHE A 315 0.08 -3.36 3.64
CA PHE A 315 -0.44 -4.27 2.63
C PHE A 315 0.14 -3.95 1.25
N ALA A 316 0.07 -2.68 0.82
CA ALA A 316 0.63 -2.25 -0.48
C ALA A 316 2.14 -2.52 -0.55
N GLY A 317 2.90 -2.17 0.49
CA GLY A 317 4.34 -2.44 0.56
C GLY A 317 4.68 -3.92 0.52
N GLY A 318 3.90 -4.75 1.21
CA GLY A 318 4.04 -6.22 1.17
C GLY A 318 3.76 -6.81 -0.21
N PHE A 319 2.78 -6.27 -0.93
CA PHE A 319 2.47 -6.65 -2.30
C PHE A 319 3.60 -6.28 -3.26
N ILE A 320 4.09 -5.05 -3.17
CA ILE A 320 5.21 -4.55 -4.00
C ILE A 320 6.47 -5.39 -3.76
N ALA A 321 6.86 -5.58 -2.49
CA ALA A 321 8.01 -6.40 -2.14
C ALA A 321 7.87 -7.83 -2.68
N GLY A 322 6.69 -8.42 -2.54
CA GLY A 322 6.40 -9.76 -3.04
C GLY A 322 6.54 -9.93 -4.55
N ASN A 323 6.19 -8.89 -5.33
CA ASN A 323 6.35 -8.90 -6.78
C ASN A 323 7.80 -8.68 -7.24
N LEU A 324 8.60 -7.97 -6.43
CA LEU A 324 9.99 -7.64 -6.78
C LEU A 324 11.02 -8.65 -6.25
N MET A 325 10.63 -9.52 -5.34
CA MET A 325 11.51 -10.59 -4.86
C MET A 325 11.84 -11.60 -5.96
N PRO A 326 13.10 -12.12 -5.99
CA PRO A 326 13.55 -12.98 -7.10
C PRO A 326 12.68 -14.23 -7.27
N LYS A 327 12.60 -14.68 -8.50
CA LYS A 327 11.98 -15.88 -9.15
C LYS A 327 11.19 -16.92 -8.34
N MET A 328 11.34 -16.98 -7.02
CA MET A 328 10.59 -17.93 -6.19
C MET A 328 9.17 -17.44 -5.86
N MET A 329 8.88 -16.16 -6.15
CA MET A 329 7.64 -15.49 -5.79
C MET A 329 6.98 -14.77 -6.98
N SER A 330 7.38 -15.04 -8.21
CA SER A 330 6.80 -14.42 -9.43
C SER A 330 5.33 -14.78 -9.68
N TYR A 331 4.60 -15.02 -8.60
CA TYR A 331 3.23 -15.51 -8.59
C TYR A 331 2.36 -14.55 -7.75
N GLN A 332 1.45 -13.81 -8.38
CA GLN A 332 0.57 -12.84 -7.72
C GLN A 332 -0.07 -13.32 -6.41
N PRO A 333 -0.53 -14.60 -6.28
CA PRO A 333 -1.03 -15.11 -5.01
C PRO A 333 -0.03 -15.03 -3.85
N ALA A 334 1.26 -15.20 -4.11
CA ALA A 334 2.28 -15.09 -3.08
C ALA A 334 2.48 -13.63 -2.65
N ALA A 335 2.43 -12.68 -3.59
CA ALA A 335 2.49 -11.25 -3.29
C ALA A 335 1.31 -10.80 -2.42
N ILE A 336 0.07 -11.23 -2.72
CA ILE A 336 -1.12 -10.96 -1.88
C ILE A 336 -0.98 -11.57 -0.48
N GLN A 337 -0.42 -12.77 -0.37
CA GLN A 337 -0.21 -13.39 0.93
C GLN A 337 0.85 -12.65 1.75
N LEU A 338 1.94 -12.19 1.13
CA LEU A 338 2.93 -11.33 1.77
C LEU A 338 2.36 -9.98 2.19
N ALA A 339 1.52 -9.38 1.35
CA ALA A 339 0.75 -8.19 1.68
C ALA A 339 -0.07 -8.39 2.97
N SER A 340 -0.74 -9.54 3.07
CA SER A 340 -1.53 -9.91 4.25
C SER A 340 -0.67 -10.14 5.50
N VAL A 341 0.53 -10.70 5.34
CA VAL A 341 1.50 -10.84 6.44
C VAL A 341 1.92 -9.46 6.96
N ALA A 342 2.29 -8.55 6.07
CA ALA A 342 2.72 -7.20 6.43
C ALA A 342 1.60 -6.42 7.16
N ALA A 343 0.39 -6.41 6.60
CA ALA A 343 -0.76 -5.77 7.22
C ALA A 343 -1.07 -6.36 8.61
N LYS A 344 -1.00 -7.68 8.76
CA LYS A 344 -1.22 -8.36 10.02
C LYS A 344 -0.20 -7.97 11.09
N GLU A 345 1.08 -7.95 10.76
CA GLU A 345 2.12 -7.56 11.71
C GLU A 345 1.96 -6.09 12.11
N ARG A 346 1.55 -5.21 11.16
CA ARG A 346 1.23 -3.83 11.47
C ARG A 346 0.05 -3.69 12.45
N LEU A 347 -1.03 -4.42 12.24
CA LEU A 347 -2.20 -4.42 13.13
C LEU A 347 -1.87 -4.89 14.57
N ARG A 348 -0.87 -5.75 14.74
CA ARG A 348 -0.45 -6.32 16.04
C ARG A 348 0.60 -5.50 16.76
N SER A 349 1.14 -4.48 16.14
CA SER A 349 2.22 -3.65 16.66
C SER A 349 1.71 -2.26 17.03
N LYS A 350 2.15 -1.71 18.16
CA LYS A 350 1.88 -0.31 18.51
C LYS A 350 2.66 0.61 17.58
N GLU A 351 3.95 0.36 17.45
CA GLU A 351 4.88 1.06 16.58
C GLU A 351 5.02 0.32 15.24
N TRP A 352 5.85 0.85 14.33
CA TRP A 352 6.10 0.15 13.06
C TRP A 352 6.83 -1.18 13.33
N PRO A 353 6.35 -2.31 12.77
CA PRO A 353 6.88 -3.62 13.14
C PRO A 353 8.32 -3.82 12.65
N THR A 354 9.21 -4.18 13.57
CA THR A 354 10.59 -4.54 13.27
C THR A 354 10.75 -6.00 12.79
N THR A 355 9.72 -6.81 13.00
CA THR A 355 9.72 -8.26 12.70
C THR A 355 9.34 -8.62 11.27
N LEU A 356 9.05 -7.64 10.42
CA LEU A 356 8.57 -7.89 9.04
C LEU A 356 9.53 -8.75 8.22
N ARG A 357 10.84 -8.54 8.34
CA ARG A 357 11.85 -9.33 7.64
C ARG A 357 11.80 -10.80 8.04
N ASP A 358 11.74 -11.07 9.33
CA ASP A 358 11.74 -12.44 9.85
C ASP A 358 10.45 -13.16 9.47
N LYS A 359 9.31 -12.47 9.55
CA LYS A 359 8.00 -13.00 9.12
C LYS A 359 7.93 -13.25 7.63
N THR A 360 8.56 -12.42 6.82
CA THR A 360 8.71 -12.63 5.38
C THR A 360 9.53 -13.89 5.11
N TYR A 361 10.66 -14.05 5.78
CA TYR A 361 11.51 -15.22 5.64
C TYR A 361 10.82 -16.52 6.09
N GLU A 362 10.14 -16.51 7.25
CA GLU A 362 9.31 -17.63 7.72
C GLU A 362 8.26 -18.02 6.69
N PHE A 363 7.55 -17.03 6.12
CA PHE A 363 6.52 -17.27 5.11
C PHE A 363 7.10 -17.90 3.84
N ILE A 364 8.19 -17.36 3.30
CA ILE A 364 8.86 -17.88 2.11
C ILE A 364 9.31 -19.33 2.36
N THR A 365 10.01 -19.56 3.47
CA THR A 365 10.54 -20.90 3.82
C THR A 365 9.42 -21.93 3.98
N HIS A 366 8.30 -21.53 4.60
CA HIS A 366 7.14 -22.41 4.76
C HIS A 366 6.51 -22.78 3.42
N ASN A 367 6.31 -21.81 2.54
CA ASN A 367 5.71 -22.07 1.23
C ASN A 367 6.60 -22.91 0.34
N MET A 368 7.92 -22.69 0.37
CA MET A 368 8.88 -23.55 -0.36
C MET A 368 8.81 -25.00 0.06
N LYS A 369 8.72 -25.25 1.39
CA LYS A 369 8.57 -26.61 1.92
C LYS A 369 7.26 -27.24 1.46
N ASN A 370 6.17 -26.48 1.48
CA ASN A 370 4.85 -26.94 1.02
C ASN A 370 4.80 -27.20 -0.48
N GLU A 371 5.41 -26.35 -1.31
CA GLU A 371 5.51 -26.62 -2.75
C GLU A 371 6.31 -27.90 -3.05
N LYS A 372 7.43 -28.10 -2.37
CA LYS A 372 8.20 -29.36 -2.51
C LYS A 372 7.36 -30.57 -2.08
N LYS A 373 6.64 -30.44 -0.96
CA LYS A 373 5.74 -31.50 -0.48
C LYS A 373 4.58 -31.75 -1.45
N ASN A 374 3.94 -30.68 -1.94
CA ASN A 374 2.83 -30.78 -2.89
C ASN A 374 3.28 -31.36 -4.23
N LYS A 375 4.45 -30.93 -4.77
CA LYS A 375 5.04 -31.53 -5.96
C LYS A 375 5.33 -33.01 -5.73
N LYS A 376 5.96 -33.36 -4.60
CA LYS A 376 6.23 -34.76 -4.26
C LYS A 376 4.92 -35.57 -4.13
N GLN A 377 3.91 -35.02 -3.47
CA GLN A 377 2.61 -35.66 -3.32
C GLN A 377 1.89 -35.79 -4.69
N PHE A 378 1.96 -34.76 -5.52
CA PHE A 378 1.42 -34.78 -6.89
C PHE A 378 2.08 -35.86 -7.72
N PHE A 379 3.43 -35.93 -7.73
CA PHE A 379 4.14 -37.01 -8.42
C PHE A 379 3.85 -38.38 -7.83
N GLN A 380 3.72 -38.49 -6.50
CA GLN A 380 3.32 -39.73 -5.85
C GLN A 380 1.91 -40.17 -6.29
N ASN A 381 0.95 -39.25 -6.30
CA ASN A 381 -0.43 -39.51 -6.72
C ASN A 381 -0.48 -39.90 -8.22
N ILE A 382 0.31 -39.22 -9.09
CA ILE A 382 0.47 -39.62 -10.48
C ILE A 382 1.06 -41.03 -10.55
N PHE A 383 2.13 -41.31 -9.85
CA PHE A 383 2.78 -42.62 -9.83
C PHE A 383 1.84 -43.70 -9.31
N ASP A 384 1.10 -43.43 -8.25
CA ASP A 384 0.10 -44.36 -7.71
C ASP A 384 -1.11 -44.54 -8.64
N PHE A 385 -1.53 -43.48 -9.35
CA PHE A 385 -2.54 -43.56 -10.41
C PHE A 385 -2.11 -44.48 -11.56
N PHE A 386 -0.85 -44.40 -11.98
CA PHE A 386 -0.32 -45.26 -13.02
C PHE A 386 0.11 -46.66 -12.53
N LYS A 387 0.36 -46.84 -11.24
CA LYS A 387 0.64 -48.19 -10.65
C LYS A 387 -0.59 -49.08 -10.67
N LYS A 388 -1.81 -48.53 -10.38
CA LYS A 388 -3.03 -49.32 -10.36
C LYS A 388 -3.34 -49.99 -11.72
N PRO A 389 -3.31 -49.27 -12.87
CA PRO A 389 -3.51 -49.91 -14.16
C PRO A 389 -2.35 -50.78 -14.64
N LEU A 390 -1.09 -50.46 -14.21
CA LEU A 390 0.08 -51.27 -14.60
C LEU A 390 0.04 -52.68 -14.02
N VAL A 391 -0.57 -52.87 -12.85
CA VAL A 391 -0.81 -54.21 -12.30
C VAL A 391 -1.92 -54.93 -13.04
N GLU A 392 -2.93 -54.24 -13.56
CA GLU A 392 -4.03 -54.78 -14.38
C GLU A 392 -3.65 -54.86 -15.87
N PHE A 393 -2.73 -54.00 -16.35
CA PHE A 393 -2.30 -53.89 -17.75
C PHE A 393 -1.03 -54.71 -18.10
N ALA A 394 -0.35 -55.24 -17.09
CA ALA A 394 0.79 -56.14 -17.31
C ALA A 394 0.40 -57.44 -17.99
N MET A 395 -0.88 -57.64 -18.30
CA MET A 395 -1.40 -58.77 -19.04
C MET A 395 -1.92 -58.45 -20.44
N GLY A 396 -1.69 -57.28 -21.00
CA GLY A 396 -2.06 -57.02 -22.42
C GLY A 396 -1.81 -55.60 -22.91
N ILE A 397 -0.84 -55.45 -23.79
CA ILE A 397 -0.72 -54.47 -24.86
C ILE A 397 -0.17 -53.07 -24.55
N GLY A 398 0.98 -52.75 -25.09
CA GLY A 398 1.31 -51.45 -25.71
C GLY A 398 1.93 -50.34 -24.84
N THR A 399 3.19 -50.49 -24.41
CA THR A 399 3.94 -49.53 -23.61
C THR A 399 4.44 -48.29 -24.36
N GLY A 400 4.21 -48.16 -25.65
CA GLY A 400 4.80 -47.10 -26.50
C GLY A 400 4.08 -45.73 -26.47
N LEU A 401 2.76 -45.70 -26.34
CA LEU A 401 1.97 -44.48 -26.49
C LEU A 401 1.93 -43.62 -25.23
N ILE A 402 2.02 -44.21 -24.06
CA ILE A 402 1.94 -43.47 -22.76
C ILE A 402 3.28 -42.76 -22.46
N ALA A 403 4.38 -43.38 -22.79
CA ALA A 403 5.71 -42.77 -22.63
C ALA A 403 5.88 -41.54 -23.55
N SER A 404 5.36 -41.57 -24.76
CA SER A 404 5.41 -40.45 -25.71
C SER A 404 4.53 -39.26 -25.23
N TRP A 405 3.35 -39.52 -24.68
CA TRP A 405 2.47 -38.49 -24.17
C TRP A 405 3.05 -37.80 -22.92
N ILE A 406 3.65 -38.55 -21.99
CA ILE A 406 4.33 -38.02 -20.80
C ILE A 406 5.54 -37.15 -21.19
N TYR A 407 6.31 -37.58 -22.18
CA TYR A 407 7.48 -36.83 -22.63
C TYR A 407 7.11 -35.49 -23.29
N GLN A 408 6.02 -35.44 -24.06
CA GLN A 408 5.57 -34.20 -24.71
C GLN A 408 4.96 -33.16 -23.75
N HIS A 409 4.39 -33.56 -22.58
CA HIS A 409 3.72 -32.64 -21.66
C HIS A 409 4.51 -32.27 -20.41
N LEU A 410 5.69 -32.86 -20.22
CA LEU A 410 6.59 -32.56 -19.09
C LEU A 410 7.86 -31.78 -19.49
N THR A 411 8.07 -31.54 -20.78
CA THR A 411 9.25 -30.80 -21.30
C THR A 411 8.90 -29.42 -21.87
N THR A 412 7.63 -29.03 -21.86
CA THR A 412 7.14 -27.67 -22.09
C THR A 412 6.67 -27.04 -20.77
#